data_d43ababcceb57a038b0d9b2c869731a0
#
_entry.id   d43ababcceb57a038b0d9b2c869731a0
#
_cell.length_a   1.000
_cell.length_b   1.000
_cell.length_c   1.000
_cell.angle_alpha   90.00
_cell.angle_beta   90.00
_cell.angle_gamma   90.00
#
_symmetry.space_group_name_H-M   'P 1'
#
loop_
_entity.id
_entity.type
_entity.pdbx_description
1 polymer ?
#
loop_
_entity_poly.entity_id
_entity_poly.type
_entity_poly.pdbx_seq_one_letter_code
_entity_poly.pdbx_strand_id
1 'polypeptide(L)'
;MSLGELIFPRACAGCGTPSEVLCEHCREHLRHPPYLVARPRLLGAPVYALGSYSDIRRRIIIGMKERGNQPVREYVGAVFAAGLAYLSARGDIPREFTLVPAPTRPRSARARGGDPVAAVCHTAARRQRVGVCAALSMGQSTADQSELNAQDRWANLQGRVRVHAPIARAPALLADDVVTTGATLAASIAALQAAGIEVCGALVFADA
;
A
#
# COMPACT_ATOMS: atom_id res chain seq x y z
N MET A 1 -9.48 -29.30 -11.88
CA MET A 1 -9.47 -29.34 -10.41
C MET A 1 -8.41 -30.34 -9.97
N SER A 2 -7.39 -29.94 -9.22
CA SER A 2 -6.37 -30.86 -8.70
C SER A 2 -6.92 -31.57 -7.46
N LEU A 3 -6.50 -32.82 -7.21
CA LEU A 3 -6.90 -33.59 -6.01
C LEU A 3 -6.62 -32.82 -4.69
N GLY A 4 -5.64 -31.94 -4.66
CA GLY A 4 -5.32 -31.10 -3.49
C GLY A 4 -6.38 -30.03 -3.17
N GLU A 5 -7.18 -29.62 -4.15
CA GLU A 5 -8.28 -28.65 -3.96
C GLU A 5 -9.52 -29.27 -3.33
N LEU A 6 -9.66 -30.59 -3.40
CA LEU A 6 -10.73 -31.34 -2.74
C LEU A 6 -10.49 -31.52 -1.24
N ILE A 7 -9.23 -31.49 -0.80
CA ILE A 7 -8.85 -31.79 0.59
C ILE A 7 -8.73 -30.51 1.43
N PHE A 8 -8.38 -29.37 0.80
CA PHE A 8 -8.31 -28.06 1.45
C PHE A 8 -9.01 -27.02 0.57
N PRO A 9 -10.33 -26.80 0.75
CA PRO A 9 -11.02 -25.74 0.03
C PRO A 9 -10.37 -24.42 0.36
N ARG A 10 -10.06 -23.62 -0.68
CA ARG A 10 -9.53 -22.27 -0.49
C ARG A 10 -10.53 -21.47 0.33
N ALA A 11 -10.05 -20.80 1.36
CA ALA A 11 -10.86 -19.91 2.17
C ALA A 11 -10.76 -18.47 1.64
N CYS A 12 -11.87 -17.75 1.67
CA CYS A 12 -11.90 -16.34 1.35
C CYS A 12 -10.96 -15.55 2.28
N ALA A 13 -10.01 -14.80 1.73
CA ALA A 13 -9.05 -14.01 2.50
C ALA A 13 -9.70 -12.92 3.38
N GLY A 14 -10.94 -12.52 3.06
CA GLY A 14 -11.67 -11.52 3.84
C GLY A 14 -12.48 -12.09 5.01
N CYS A 15 -13.29 -13.13 4.79
CA CYS A 15 -14.20 -13.66 5.80
C CYS A 15 -13.90 -15.10 6.24
N GLY A 16 -13.05 -15.83 5.53
CA GLY A 16 -12.71 -17.22 5.85
C GLY A 16 -13.72 -18.25 5.32
N THR A 17 -14.82 -17.86 4.71
CA THR A 17 -15.79 -18.78 4.10
C THR A 17 -15.13 -19.60 2.98
N PRO A 18 -15.44 -20.91 2.83
CA PRO A 18 -14.94 -21.67 1.70
C PRO A 18 -15.34 -21.02 0.37
N SER A 19 -14.35 -20.68 -0.44
CA SER A 19 -14.55 -19.93 -1.68
C SER A 19 -13.23 -19.87 -2.45
N GLU A 20 -13.26 -19.12 -3.56
CA GLU A 20 -12.05 -18.60 -4.23
C GLU A 20 -11.26 -17.65 -3.33
N VAL A 21 -10.36 -16.87 -3.92
CA VAL A 21 -9.50 -15.88 -3.23
C VAL A 21 -10.30 -14.90 -2.38
N LEU A 22 -11.43 -14.39 -2.93
CA LEU A 22 -12.41 -13.54 -2.24
C LEU A 22 -13.83 -13.92 -2.70
N CYS A 23 -14.74 -14.14 -1.74
CA CYS A 23 -16.16 -14.35 -2.02
C CYS A 23 -16.82 -13.03 -2.46
N GLU A 24 -18.02 -13.12 -3.08
CA GLU A 24 -18.72 -11.94 -3.61
C GLU A 24 -19.02 -10.89 -2.55
N HIS A 25 -19.43 -11.29 -1.35
CA HIS A 25 -19.63 -10.37 -0.23
C HIS A 25 -18.38 -9.54 0.08
N CYS A 26 -17.19 -10.18 0.13
CA CYS A 26 -15.94 -9.46 0.39
C CYS A 26 -15.52 -8.60 -0.81
N ARG A 27 -15.82 -9.04 -2.04
CA ARG A 27 -15.58 -8.23 -3.24
C ARG A 27 -16.43 -6.97 -3.24
N GLU A 28 -17.71 -7.09 -2.90
CA GLU A 28 -18.61 -5.94 -2.79
C GLU A 28 -18.14 -4.94 -1.74
N HIS A 29 -17.67 -5.43 -0.58
CA HIS A 29 -17.09 -4.58 0.46
C HIS A 29 -15.88 -3.76 0.00
N LEU A 30 -15.19 -4.17 -1.08
CA LEU A 30 -14.04 -3.46 -1.64
C LEU A 30 -14.40 -2.48 -2.77
N ARG A 31 -15.65 -2.43 -3.24
CA ARG A 31 -16.10 -1.62 -4.39
C ARG A 31 -16.40 -0.15 -4.05
N HIS A 32 -16.09 0.30 -2.84
CA HIS A 32 -16.30 1.71 -2.48
C HIS A 32 -15.31 2.63 -3.21
N PRO A 33 -15.76 3.80 -3.66
CA PRO A 33 -14.87 4.80 -4.24
C PRO A 33 -13.87 5.28 -3.18
N PRO A 34 -12.62 5.60 -3.58
CA PRO A 34 -11.66 6.17 -2.67
C PRO A 34 -12.10 7.53 -2.15
N TYR A 35 -11.70 7.85 -0.92
CA TYR A 35 -11.97 9.13 -0.27
C TYR A 35 -10.69 9.76 0.29
N LEU A 36 -10.71 11.08 0.43
CA LEU A 36 -9.61 11.85 1.01
C LEU A 36 -9.53 11.61 2.52
N VAL A 37 -8.35 11.23 3.00
CA VAL A 37 -8.07 11.03 4.43
C VAL A 37 -7.74 12.38 5.07
N ALA A 38 -8.64 12.88 5.92
CA ALA A 38 -8.45 14.14 6.62
C ALA A 38 -7.70 13.92 7.95
N ARG A 39 -6.37 14.09 7.93
CA ARG A 39 -5.53 14.04 9.14
C ARG A 39 -4.56 15.19 9.21
N PRO A 40 -4.44 15.90 10.36
CA PRO A 40 -3.57 17.08 10.51
C PRO A 40 -2.09 16.82 10.23
N ARG A 41 -1.64 15.55 10.34
CA ARG A 41 -0.24 15.16 10.15
C ARG A 41 0.11 14.72 8.74
N LEU A 42 -0.87 14.54 7.85
CA LEU A 42 -0.65 14.21 6.45
C LEU A 42 -0.52 15.50 5.62
N LEU A 43 0.46 16.33 5.98
CA LEU A 43 0.77 17.57 5.28
C LEU A 43 1.75 17.29 4.14
N GLY A 44 1.57 17.95 3.02
CA GLY A 44 2.50 17.94 1.88
C GLY A 44 1.99 17.24 0.62
N ALA A 45 1.02 16.33 0.72
CA ALA A 45 0.33 15.74 -0.43
C ALA A 45 -1.01 15.11 0.01
N PRO A 46 -2.04 15.05 -0.86
CA PRO A 46 -3.32 14.41 -0.55
C PRO A 46 -3.13 12.90 -0.36
N VAL A 47 -3.79 12.33 0.65
CA VAL A 47 -3.81 10.89 0.91
C VAL A 47 -5.23 10.37 0.74
N TYR A 48 -5.39 9.38 -0.13
CA TYR A 48 -6.67 8.74 -0.39
C TYR A 48 -6.69 7.33 0.18
N ALA A 49 -7.83 6.89 0.72
CA ALA A 49 -8.04 5.53 1.16
C ALA A 49 -9.10 4.82 0.30
N LEU A 50 -8.85 3.56 -0.02
CA LEU A 50 -9.80 2.68 -0.71
C LEU A 50 -10.95 2.21 0.20
N GLY A 51 -10.88 2.54 1.48
CA GLY A 51 -11.93 2.30 2.48
C GLY A 51 -11.40 2.38 3.90
N SER A 52 -12.32 2.42 4.87
CA SER A 52 -12.00 2.36 6.29
C SER A 52 -11.47 0.99 6.70
N TYR A 53 -10.65 0.94 7.74
CA TYR A 53 -10.15 -0.30 8.32
C TYR A 53 -11.30 -1.11 8.92
N SER A 54 -11.51 -2.31 8.41
CA SER A 54 -12.54 -3.25 8.81
C SER A 54 -11.96 -4.64 9.03
N ASP A 55 -12.69 -5.55 9.65
CA ASP A 55 -12.24 -6.93 9.82
C ASP A 55 -11.95 -7.62 8.48
N ILE A 56 -12.74 -7.35 7.44
CA ILE A 56 -12.51 -7.87 6.09
C ILE A 56 -11.19 -7.33 5.54
N ARG A 57 -10.97 -6.01 5.58
CA ARG A 57 -9.72 -5.40 5.09
C ARG A 57 -8.52 -5.85 5.91
N ARG A 58 -8.65 -5.94 7.24
CA ARG A 58 -7.60 -6.45 8.12
C ARG A 58 -7.15 -7.86 7.73
N ARG A 59 -8.08 -8.78 7.52
CA ARG A 59 -7.77 -10.16 7.11
C ARG A 59 -7.13 -10.22 5.73
N ILE A 60 -7.60 -9.43 4.78
CA ILE A 60 -7.01 -9.31 3.44
C ILE A 60 -5.57 -8.81 3.54
N ILE A 61 -5.28 -7.77 4.36
CA ILE A 61 -3.93 -7.24 4.59
C ILE A 61 -3.01 -8.32 5.19
N ILE A 62 -3.52 -9.11 6.15
CA ILE A 62 -2.77 -10.22 6.72
C ILE A 62 -2.47 -11.25 5.63
N GLY A 63 -3.48 -11.71 4.89
CA GLY A 63 -3.34 -12.66 3.79
C GLY A 63 -2.39 -12.16 2.69
N MET A 64 -2.43 -10.86 2.35
CA MET A 64 -1.49 -10.25 1.40
C MET A 64 -0.04 -10.32 1.89
N LYS A 65 0.16 -10.26 3.23
CA LYS A 65 1.50 -10.33 3.85
C LYS A 65 2.01 -11.76 4.03
N GLU A 66 1.17 -12.78 3.86
CA GLU A 66 1.59 -14.17 3.91
C GLU A 66 2.47 -14.56 2.72
N ARG A 67 3.43 -15.46 2.98
CA ARG A 67 4.35 -15.93 1.96
C ARG A 67 3.60 -16.74 0.89
N GLY A 68 3.83 -16.38 -0.38
CA GLY A 68 3.25 -17.12 -1.51
C GLY A 68 1.79 -16.80 -1.84
N ASN A 69 1.13 -15.90 -1.11
CA ASN A 69 -0.27 -15.57 -1.38
C ASN A 69 -0.41 -14.54 -2.52
N GLN A 70 0.07 -14.91 -3.71
CA GLN A 70 -0.01 -14.12 -4.93
C GLN A 70 -1.45 -13.76 -5.33
N PRO A 71 -2.43 -14.70 -5.30
CA PRO A 71 -3.80 -14.37 -5.72
C PRO A 71 -4.41 -13.20 -4.94
N VAL A 72 -4.16 -13.11 -3.62
CA VAL A 72 -4.65 -11.97 -2.80
C VAL A 72 -3.96 -10.67 -3.20
N ARG A 73 -2.63 -10.69 -3.45
CA ARG A 73 -1.88 -9.52 -3.90
C ARG A 73 -2.36 -9.01 -5.26
N GLU A 74 -2.64 -9.92 -6.20
CA GLU A 74 -3.19 -9.56 -7.50
C GLU A 74 -4.59 -8.96 -7.39
N TYR A 75 -5.42 -9.49 -6.50
CA TYR A 75 -6.75 -8.93 -6.27
C TYR A 75 -6.68 -7.53 -5.68
N VAL A 76 -5.88 -7.33 -4.63
CA VAL A 76 -5.66 -6.00 -4.03
C VAL A 76 -5.08 -5.03 -5.08
N GLY A 77 -4.15 -5.48 -5.91
CA GLY A 77 -3.62 -4.69 -7.03
C GLY A 77 -4.70 -4.27 -8.05
N ALA A 78 -5.69 -5.12 -8.30
CA ALA A 78 -6.84 -4.76 -9.15
C ALA A 78 -7.73 -3.70 -8.47
N VAL A 79 -7.94 -3.78 -7.15
CA VAL A 79 -8.67 -2.77 -6.37
C VAL A 79 -7.93 -1.43 -6.39
N PHE A 80 -6.59 -1.44 -6.22
CA PHE A 80 -5.76 -0.24 -6.38
C PHE A 80 -5.92 0.37 -7.78
N ALA A 81 -5.84 -0.45 -8.82
CA ALA A 81 -6.01 0.03 -10.19
C ALA A 81 -7.37 0.71 -10.40
N ALA A 82 -8.45 0.13 -9.89
CA ALA A 82 -9.78 0.74 -9.97
C ALA A 82 -9.84 2.09 -9.22
N GLY A 83 -9.24 2.17 -8.02
CA GLY A 83 -9.15 3.41 -7.26
C GLY A 83 -8.34 4.49 -7.98
N LEU A 84 -7.20 4.14 -8.57
CA LEU A 84 -6.37 5.06 -9.35
C LEU A 84 -7.11 5.58 -10.58
N ALA A 85 -7.81 4.69 -11.31
CA ALA A 85 -8.64 5.08 -12.45
C ALA A 85 -9.74 6.09 -12.04
N TYR A 86 -10.39 5.82 -10.91
CA TYR A 86 -11.43 6.70 -10.38
C TYR A 86 -10.87 8.08 -10.02
N LEU A 87 -9.77 8.16 -9.26
CA LEU A 87 -9.14 9.42 -8.87
C LEU A 87 -8.64 10.21 -10.07
N SER A 88 -8.02 9.54 -11.05
CA SER A 88 -7.56 10.18 -12.28
C SER A 88 -8.70 10.70 -13.15
N ALA A 89 -9.82 9.96 -13.25
CA ALA A 89 -11.01 10.40 -13.98
C ALA A 89 -11.67 11.64 -13.37
N ARG A 90 -11.56 11.80 -12.04
CA ARG A 90 -12.04 12.99 -11.31
C ARG A 90 -11.08 14.18 -11.37
N GLY A 91 -9.84 13.97 -11.81
CA GLY A 91 -8.79 14.98 -11.73
C GLY A 91 -8.16 15.15 -10.34
N ASP A 92 -8.44 14.25 -9.41
CA ASP A 92 -7.87 14.26 -8.05
C ASP A 92 -6.38 13.89 -8.06
N ILE A 93 -5.92 13.14 -9.08
CA ILE A 93 -4.53 12.83 -9.38
C ILE A 93 -4.27 13.02 -10.89
N PRO A 94 -3.02 13.31 -11.32
CA PRO A 94 -2.69 13.41 -12.74
C PRO A 94 -2.89 12.07 -13.46
N ARG A 95 -2.98 12.11 -14.79
CA ARG A 95 -3.08 10.89 -15.62
C ARG A 95 -1.76 10.14 -15.73
N GLU A 96 -0.66 10.87 -15.69
CA GLU A 96 0.70 10.34 -15.74
C GLU A 96 1.35 10.48 -14.37
N PHE A 97 1.76 9.39 -13.78
CA PHE A 97 2.45 9.32 -12.49
C PHE A 97 3.29 8.05 -12.42
N THR A 98 4.21 8.01 -11.45
CA THR A 98 4.96 6.80 -11.10
C THR A 98 4.49 6.30 -9.74
N LEU A 99 4.04 5.04 -9.65
CA LEU A 99 3.72 4.41 -8.38
C LEU A 99 5.00 4.15 -7.58
N VAL A 100 5.01 4.60 -6.33
CA VAL A 100 6.11 4.40 -5.40
C VAL A 100 5.58 3.64 -4.18
N PRO A 101 5.94 2.35 -4.02
CA PRO A 101 5.56 1.61 -2.83
C PRO A 101 6.21 2.23 -1.59
N ALA A 102 5.44 2.38 -0.51
CA ALA A 102 5.96 2.79 0.78
C ALA A 102 7.04 1.81 1.26
N PRO A 103 8.08 2.30 1.95
CA PRO A 103 9.23 1.47 2.29
C PRO A 103 8.89 0.41 3.33
N THR A 104 9.17 -0.85 3.01
CA THR A 104 9.05 -1.99 3.94
C THR A 104 10.41 -2.32 4.56
N ARG A 105 10.42 -2.74 5.82
CA ARG A 105 11.66 -3.20 6.47
C ARG A 105 12.23 -4.41 5.72
N PRO A 106 13.53 -4.43 5.32
CA PRO A 106 14.10 -5.48 4.49
C PRO A 106 13.96 -6.91 5.06
N ARG A 107 14.06 -7.06 6.40
CA ARG A 107 13.84 -8.35 7.07
C ARG A 107 12.41 -8.85 6.87
N SER A 108 11.42 -7.95 6.99
CA SER A 108 10.01 -8.28 6.79
C SER A 108 9.69 -8.65 5.34
N ALA A 109 10.27 -7.94 4.37
CA ALA A 109 10.12 -8.25 2.95
C ALA A 109 10.69 -9.64 2.62
N ARG A 110 11.90 -9.95 3.09
CA ARG A 110 12.53 -11.27 2.90
C ARG A 110 11.72 -12.41 3.53
N ALA A 111 11.23 -12.25 4.76
CA ALA A 111 10.43 -13.26 5.44
C ALA A 111 9.12 -13.56 4.68
N ARG A 112 8.56 -12.58 3.98
CA ARG A 112 7.30 -12.69 3.21
C ARG A 112 7.49 -13.14 1.75
N GLY A 113 8.73 -13.40 1.31
CA GLY A 113 9.02 -13.74 -0.08
C GLY A 113 8.86 -12.57 -1.05
N GLY A 114 9.14 -11.35 -0.61
CA GLY A 114 9.05 -10.11 -1.36
C GLY A 114 8.25 -9.03 -0.64
N ASP A 115 8.23 -7.83 -1.19
CA ASP A 115 7.42 -6.73 -0.67
C ASP A 115 5.98 -6.84 -1.22
N PRO A 116 4.97 -7.05 -0.36
CA PRO A 116 3.59 -7.20 -0.80
C PRO A 116 3.02 -5.91 -1.40
N VAL A 117 3.41 -4.72 -0.90
CA VAL A 117 2.97 -3.43 -1.44
C VAL A 117 3.56 -3.20 -2.83
N ALA A 118 4.84 -3.53 -3.03
CA ALA A 118 5.45 -3.47 -4.36
C ALA A 118 4.74 -4.42 -5.35
N ALA A 119 4.38 -5.64 -4.93
CA ALA A 119 3.63 -6.57 -5.78
C ALA A 119 2.25 -6.00 -6.17
N VAL A 120 1.54 -5.38 -5.24
CA VAL A 120 0.28 -4.64 -5.48
C VAL A 120 0.49 -3.51 -6.48
N CYS A 121 1.54 -2.69 -6.30
CA CYS A 121 1.89 -1.61 -7.24
C CYS A 121 2.14 -2.13 -8.64
N HIS A 122 2.91 -3.21 -8.81
CA HIS A 122 3.15 -3.80 -10.13
C HIS A 122 1.87 -4.28 -10.82
N THR A 123 0.94 -4.88 -10.07
CA THR A 123 -0.35 -5.30 -10.63
C THR A 123 -1.22 -4.10 -11.01
N ALA A 124 -1.28 -3.08 -10.17
CA ALA A 124 -2.02 -1.85 -10.46
C ALA A 124 -1.44 -1.10 -11.67
N ALA A 125 -0.12 -0.98 -11.72
CA ALA A 125 0.60 -0.28 -12.79
C ALA A 125 0.38 -0.92 -14.16
N ARG A 126 0.43 -2.25 -14.25
CA ARG A 126 0.13 -2.96 -15.51
C ARG A 126 -1.27 -2.62 -16.05
N ARG A 127 -2.26 -2.49 -15.16
CA ARG A 127 -3.64 -2.16 -15.52
C ARG A 127 -3.83 -0.69 -15.89
N GLN A 128 -3.08 0.21 -15.27
CA GLN A 128 -3.12 1.67 -15.49
C GLN A 128 -2.11 2.14 -16.55
N ARG A 129 -1.19 1.28 -16.99
CA ARG A 129 -0.09 1.62 -17.92
C ARG A 129 0.83 2.73 -17.39
N VAL A 130 1.11 2.73 -16.09
CA VAL A 130 2.01 3.66 -15.42
C VAL A 130 3.27 2.95 -14.93
N GLY A 131 4.32 3.72 -14.60
CA GLY A 131 5.56 3.17 -14.06
C GLY A 131 5.44 2.76 -12.58
N VAL A 132 6.34 1.87 -12.15
CA VAL A 132 6.57 1.57 -10.72
C VAL A 132 8.04 1.80 -10.42
N CYS A 133 8.34 2.50 -9.34
CA CYS A 133 9.70 2.69 -8.85
C CYS A 133 9.76 2.44 -7.34
N ALA A 134 10.45 1.37 -6.93
CA ALA A 134 10.73 1.12 -5.52
C ALA A 134 11.89 2.02 -5.05
N ALA A 135 11.67 3.33 -5.07
CA ALA A 135 12.69 4.35 -4.80
C ALA A 135 13.01 4.52 -3.32
N LEU A 136 12.20 3.98 -2.42
CA LEU A 136 12.29 4.22 -0.98
C LEU A 136 12.78 2.99 -0.23
N SER A 137 13.63 3.23 0.77
CA SER A 137 14.06 2.22 1.73
C SER A 137 13.99 2.75 3.16
N MET A 138 13.79 1.84 4.12
CA MET A 138 13.92 2.14 5.55
C MET A 138 15.34 1.88 6.00
N GLY A 139 15.99 2.89 6.56
CA GLY A 139 17.28 2.75 7.24
C GLY A 139 17.17 1.77 8.42
N GLN A 140 18.29 1.10 8.73
CA GLN A 140 18.36 0.20 9.89
C GLN A 140 18.18 0.98 11.19
N SER A 141 17.37 0.44 12.10
CA SER A 141 17.30 0.93 13.49
C SER A 141 18.45 0.33 14.28
N THR A 142 19.27 1.16 14.89
CA THR A 142 20.34 0.73 15.81
C THR A 142 19.86 0.49 17.24
N ALA A 143 18.58 0.67 17.54
CA ALA A 143 18.01 0.45 18.86
C ALA A 143 16.69 -0.30 18.80
N ASP A 144 16.58 -1.34 19.62
CA ASP A 144 15.32 -1.94 20.07
C ASP A 144 14.58 -0.89 20.92
N GLN A 145 13.53 -0.30 20.37
CA GLN A 145 12.76 0.75 21.04
C GLN A 145 11.32 0.30 21.21
N SER A 146 11.10 -0.62 22.14
CA SER A 146 9.77 -1.04 22.58
C SER A 146 9.01 0.03 23.40
N GLU A 147 9.65 1.12 23.83
CA GLU A 147 9.13 2.09 24.79
C GLU A 147 8.85 3.50 24.25
N LEU A 148 8.94 3.75 22.94
CA LEU A 148 8.72 5.08 22.39
C LEU A 148 7.22 5.42 22.26
N ASN A 149 6.86 6.61 22.73
CA ASN A 149 5.53 7.20 22.51
C ASN A 149 5.30 7.54 21.02
N ALA A 150 4.05 7.90 20.65
CA ALA A 150 3.69 8.17 19.26
C ALA A 150 4.45 9.36 18.64
N GLN A 151 4.90 10.30 19.46
CA GLN A 151 5.62 11.52 19.05
C GLN A 151 7.08 11.23 18.73
N ASP A 152 7.71 10.37 19.54
CA ASP A 152 9.09 9.90 19.32
C ASP A 152 9.19 8.94 18.13
N ARG A 153 8.14 8.14 17.87
CA ARG A 153 8.04 7.32 16.64
C ARG A 153 7.98 8.18 15.39
N TRP A 154 7.32 9.34 15.46
CA TRP A 154 7.25 10.29 14.35
C TRP A 154 8.62 10.90 14.04
N ALA A 155 9.30 11.47 15.03
CA ALA A 155 10.63 12.07 14.87
C ALA A 155 11.67 11.05 14.38
N ASN A 156 11.61 9.82 14.90
CA ASN A 156 12.48 8.72 14.51
C ASN A 156 12.25 8.20 13.08
N LEU A 157 11.06 8.38 12.49
CA LEU A 157 10.77 7.94 11.12
C LEU A 157 11.22 8.95 10.07
N GLN A 158 11.21 10.25 10.37
CA GLN A 158 11.59 11.30 9.42
C GLN A 158 13.04 11.19 8.91
N GLY A 159 13.99 10.72 9.74
CA GLY A 159 15.38 10.50 9.32
C GLY A 159 15.70 9.11 8.75
N ARG A 160 14.70 8.21 8.70
CA ARG A 160 14.92 6.80 8.32
C ARG A 160 14.51 6.43 6.92
N VAL A 161 13.64 7.20 6.30
CA VAL A 161 13.26 6.97 4.89
C VAL A 161 14.32 7.60 4.00
N ARG A 162 14.89 6.80 3.11
CA ARG A 162 15.90 7.26 2.15
C ARG A 162 15.44 6.98 0.73
N VAL A 163 15.66 7.96 -0.15
CA VAL A 163 15.51 7.80 -1.59
C VAL A 163 16.81 7.20 -2.12
N HIS A 164 16.74 6.08 -2.84
CA HIS A 164 17.90 5.37 -3.37
C HIS A 164 17.85 5.14 -4.89
N ALA A 165 16.75 5.50 -5.53
CA ALA A 165 16.61 5.43 -6.97
C ALA A 165 15.95 6.69 -7.54
N PRO A 166 16.37 7.18 -8.70
CA PRO A 166 15.71 8.30 -9.37
C PRO A 166 14.32 7.86 -9.83
N ILE A 167 13.36 8.77 -9.72
CA ILE A 167 12.03 8.62 -10.30
C ILE A 167 12.02 9.35 -11.64
N ALA A 168 11.47 8.71 -12.69
CA ALA A 168 11.32 9.31 -13.99
C ALA A 168 10.46 10.59 -13.93
N ARG A 169 10.45 11.37 -15.01
CA ARG A 169 9.88 12.73 -15.12
C ARG A 169 8.41 12.92 -14.66
N ALA A 170 7.66 11.87 -14.39
CA ALA A 170 6.29 11.94 -13.90
C ALA A 170 6.26 12.08 -12.37
N PRO A 171 5.28 12.78 -11.78
CA PRO A 171 5.15 12.91 -10.33
C PRO A 171 4.97 11.56 -9.64
N ALA A 172 5.44 11.44 -8.41
CA ALA A 172 5.31 10.24 -7.60
C ALA A 172 3.92 10.16 -6.95
N LEU A 173 3.30 8.97 -7.00
CA LEU A 173 2.12 8.63 -6.21
C LEU A 173 2.49 7.48 -5.28
N LEU A 174 2.49 7.74 -3.98
CA LEU A 174 2.81 6.73 -2.97
C LEU A 174 1.69 5.70 -2.83
N ALA A 175 2.06 4.45 -2.56
CA ALA A 175 1.11 3.39 -2.24
C ALA A 175 1.50 2.68 -0.94
N ASP A 176 0.52 2.44 -0.05
CA ASP A 176 0.74 1.67 1.19
C ASP A 176 -0.48 0.79 1.49
N ASP A 177 -0.34 -0.16 2.42
CA ASP A 177 -1.45 -1.03 2.80
C ASP A 177 -2.39 -0.36 3.82
N VAL A 178 -1.87 0.35 4.82
CA VAL A 178 -2.68 0.98 5.88
C VAL A 178 -2.09 2.31 6.30
N VAL A 179 -2.93 3.31 6.37
CA VAL A 179 -2.61 4.52 7.11
C VAL A 179 -3.21 4.46 8.52
N THR A 180 -2.36 4.56 9.54
CA THR A 180 -2.75 4.69 10.94
C THR A 180 -2.47 6.11 11.42
N THR A 181 -1.27 6.40 11.91
CA THR A 181 -0.84 7.76 12.26
C THR A 181 -0.41 8.59 11.03
N GLY A 182 -0.17 7.96 9.90
CA GLY A 182 0.38 8.58 8.69
C GLY A 182 1.90 8.82 8.73
N ALA A 183 2.59 8.40 9.78
CA ALA A 183 4.01 8.71 9.97
C ALA A 183 4.92 8.19 8.83
N THR A 184 4.67 6.96 8.35
CA THR A 184 5.42 6.37 7.23
C THR A 184 5.20 7.16 5.94
N LEU A 185 3.95 7.50 5.63
CA LEU A 185 3.61 8.27 4.43
C LEU A 185 4.21 9.67 4.48
N ALA A 186 4.06 10.39 5.60
CA ALA A 186 4.62 11.73 5.75
C ALA A 186 6.15 11.74 5.64
N ALA A 187 6.83 10.77 6.27
CA ALA A 187 8.29 10.63 6.13
C ALA A 187 8.70 10.31 4.68
N SER A 188 7.91 9.49 3.97
CA SER A 188 8.15 9.14 2.57
C SER A 188 7.94 10.34 1.64
N ILE A 189 6.85 11.09 1.84
CA ILE A 189 6.56 12.33 1.09
C ILE A 189 7.69 13.33 1.30
N ALA A 190 8.08 13.59 2.54
CA ALA A 190 9.15 14.52 2.86
C ALA A 190 10.49 14.12 2.24
N ALA A 191 10.83 12.82 2.27
CA ALA A 191 12.06 12.33 1.66
C ALA A 191 12.08 12.49 0.13
N LEU A 192 10.96 12.22 -0.55
CA LEU A 192 10.84 12.42 -1.99
C LEU A 192 10.93 13.90 -2.37
N GLN A 193 10.21 14.76 -1.66
CA GLN A 193 10.24 16.21 -1.89
C GLN A 193 11.64 16.79 -1.63
N ALA A 194 12.33 16.37 -0.57
CA ALA A 194 13.70 16.77 -0.30
C ALA A 194 14.70 16.31 -1.40
N ALA A 195 14.37 15.25 -2.12
CA ALA A 195 15.12 14.79 -3.30
C ALA A 195 14.70 15.49 -4.61
N GLY A 196 13.85 16.54 -4.54
CA GLY A 196 13.36 17.27 -5.71
C GLY A 196 12.30 16.55 -6.53
N ILE A 197 11.68 15.52 -5.96
CA ILE A 197 10.65 14.70 -6.64
C ILE A 197 9.28 15.26 -6.26
N GLU A 198 8.49 15.63 -7.26
CA GLU A 198 7.10 16.04 -7.05
C GLU A 198 6.27 14.84 -6.59
N VAL A 199 5.44 15.06 -5.54
CA VAL A 199 4.52 14.05 -5.01
C VAL A 199 3.09 14.52 -5.24
N CYS A 200 2.35 13.83 -6.10
CA CYS A 200 0.96 14.18 -6.42
C CYS A 200 -0.06 13.58 -5.46
N GLY A 201 0.35 12.68 -4.56
CA GLY A 201 -0.53 12.09 -3.56
C GLY A 201 -0.07 10.74 -3.06
N ALA A 202 -0.94 10.11 -2.27
CA ALA A 202 -0.80 8.73 -1.83
C ALA A 202 -2.15 8.00 -1.89
N LEU A 203 -2.12 6.69 -2.14
CA LEU A 203 -3.27 5.81 -2.09
C LEU A 203 -2.98 4.65 -1.14
N VAL A 204 -3.89 4.40 -0.19
CA VAL A 204 -3.79 3.30 0.77
C VAL A 204 -4.97 2.36 0.67
N PHE A 205 -4.76 1.08 1.00
CA PHE A 205 -5.84 0.10 0.98
C PHE A 205 -6.85 0.31 2.12
N ALA A 206 -6.38 0.78 3.29
CA ALA A 206 -7.25 1.05 4.43
C ALA A 206 -6.80 2.27 5.25
N ASP A 207 -7.78 2.99 5.80
CA ASP A 207 -7.63 4.06 6.78
C ASP A 207 -8.09 3.56 8.16
N ALA A 208 -7.19 3.53 9.17
CA ALA A 208 -7.41 3.00 10.51
C ALA A 208 -7.38 4.08 11.60
#